data_a94af86ec71cb5cc6d6e823ba2e8a0b7
#
_entry.id   a94af86ec71cb5cc6d6e823ba2e8a0b7
#
_cell.length_a   1.000
_cell.length_b   1.000
_cell.length_c   1.000
_cell.angle_alpha   90.00
_cell.angle_beta   90.00
_cell.angle_gamma   90.00
#
_symmetry.space_group_name_H-M   'P 1'
#
loop_
_entity.id
_entity.type
_entity.pdbx_description
1 polymer ?
#
loop_
_entity_poly.entity_id
_entity_poly.type
_entity_poly.pdbx_seq_one_letter_code
_entity_poly.pdbx_strand_id
1 'polypeptide(L)'
;PGVYVPSLYAPQYDSNGELIGVEPIDPAIPAQVEKQTWRGNTLSHSTVVTPEAAWPDIHMVEVVRSCPELCRFCLASYLTLPFRTPSLDDGLIPAVEKGLQATKRLGLLGASVTQHPQFADLLHWLDQDRFDGTRVSVSSVRAATVTPELGRILAKRGSRSLTIAIESGSERMREVVNKKLTTEAIHEAACHAKQGGLKGLK
;
A
#
# COMPACT_ATOMS: atom_id res chain seq x y z
N PRO A 1 10.86 -23.92 2.51
CA PRO A 1 10.40 -23.20 3.69
C PRO A 1 9.46 -22.06 3.29
N GLY A 2 8.48 -21.73 4.14
CA GLY A 2 7.56 -20.63 3.92
C GLY A 2 6.44 -20.84 2.89
N VAL A 3 6.30 -22.01 2.35
CA VAL A 3 5.22 -22.37 1.42
C VAL A 3 4.30 -23.39 2.09
N TYR A 4 3.04 -23.00 2.28
CA TYR A 4 1.98 -23.92 2.71
C TYR A 4 1.36 -24.59 1.49
N VAL A 5 1.35 -25.92 1.49
CA VAL A 5 0.75 -26.73 0.43
C VAL A 5 -0.44 -27.48 1.04
N PRO A 6 -1.69 -27.09 0.76
CA PRO A 6 -2.88 -27.63 1.44
C PRO A 6 -2.99 -29.15 1.36
N SER A 7 -2.58 -29.78 0.26
CA SER A 7 -2.65 -31.24 0.07
C SER A 7 -1.69 -32.04 0.99
N LEU A 8 -0.77 -31.37 1.68
CA LEU A 8 0.13 -31.99 2.66
C LEU A 8 -0.43 -31.94 4.08
N TYR A 9 -1.64 -31.43 4.28
CA TYR A 9 -2.28 -31.28 5.59
C TYR A 9 -3.72 -31.78 5.53
N ALA A 10 -4.14 -32.44 6.61
CA ALA A 10 -5.50 -32.94 6.79
C ALA A 10 -6.25 -32.05 7.81
N PRO A 11 -7.44 -31.53 7.47
CA PRO A 11 -8.26 -30.81 8.41
C PRO A 11 -8.82 -31.79 9.48
N GLN A 12 -8.82 -31.35 10.73
CA GLN A 12 -9.38 -32.09 11.87
C GLN A 12 -10.69 -31.43 12.29
N TYR A 13 -11.71 -32.23 12.47
CA TYR A 13 -13.05 -31.76 12.86
C TYR A 13 -13.46 -32.40 14.19
N ASP A 14 -14.22 -31.66 15.00
CA ASP A 14 -14.86 -32.18 16.20
C ASP A 14 -16.11 -33.02 15.88
N SER A 15 -16.77 -33.53 16.94
CA SER A 15 -18.01 -34.29 16.81
C SER A 15 -19.19 -33.52 16.22
N ASN A 16 -19.14 -32.19 16.20
CA ASN A 16 -20.16 -31.29 15.65
C ASN A 16 -19.84 -30.90 14.20
N GLY A 17 -18.70 -31.33 13.66
CA GLY A 17 -18.24 -30.96 12.33
C GLY A 17 -17.55 -29.59 12.27
N GLU A 18 -17.15 -29.01 13.39
CA GLU A 18 -16.39 -27.78 13.43
C GLU A 18 -14.88 -28.04 13.25
N LEU A 19 -14.21 -27.20 12.46
CA LEU A 19 -12.76 -27.32 12.24
C LEU A 19 -12.01 -26.96 13.52
N ILE A 20 -11.32 -27.92 14.09
CA ILE A 20 -10.52 -27.75 15.32
C ILE A 20 -9.01 -27.65 15.07
N GLY A 21 -8.55 -28.03 13.88
CA GLY A 21 -7.13 -27.95 13.54
C GLY A 21 -6.83 -28.44 12.13
N VAL A 22 -5.57 -28.33 11.78
CA VAL A 22 -5.01 -28.85 10.53
C VAL A 22 -3.68 -29.51 10.87
N GLU A 23 -3.55 -30.78 10.55
CA GLU A 23 -2.36 -31.58 10.88
C GLU A 23 -1.63 -32.05 9.62
N PRO A 24 -0.29 -32.15 9.64
CA PRO A 24 0.46 -32.72 8.52
C PRO A 24 0.09 -34.20 8.32
N ILE A 25 0.00 -34.63 7.06
CA ILE A 25 -0.32 -36.03 6.70
C ILE A 25 0.88 -36.96 6.85
N ASP A 26 2.08 -36.43 7.03
CA ASP A 26 3.33 -37.17 7.21
C ASP A 26 4.20 -36.48 8.25
N PRO A 27 4.85 -37.22 9.15
CA PRO A 27 5.74 -36.65 10.20
C PRO A 27 6.94 -35.86 9.68
N ALA A 28 7.34 -36.03 8.42
CA ALA A 28 8.39 -35.24 7.77
C ALA A 28 7.92 -33.83 7.37
N ILE A 29 6.61 -33.59 7.37
CA ILE A 29 6.02 -32.29 7.05
C ILE A 29 5.95 -31.45 8.33
N PRO A 30 6.41 -30.19 8.31
CA PRO A 30 6.38 -29.36 9.51
C PRO A 30 4.93 -29.07 9.95
N ALA A 31 4.65 -29.21 11.23
CA ALA A 31 3.33 -28.90 11.80
C ALA A 31 2.97 -27.42 11.63
N GLN A 32 3.96 -26.54 11.55
CA GLN A 32 3.79 -25.11 11.32
C GLN A 32 4.72 -24.63 10.20
N VAL A 33 4.15 -23.97 9.21
CA VAL A 33 4.92 -23.33 8.14
C VAL A 33 5.35 -21.94 8.60
N GLU A 34 6.65 -21.74 8.73
CA GLU A 34 7.21 -20.47 9.15
C GLU A 34 7.11 -19.42 8.03
N LYS A 35 6.63 -18.24 8.40
CA LYS A 35 6.57 -17.10 7.48
C LYS A 35 7.97 -16.67 7.05
N GLN A 36 8.18 -16.60 5.74
CA GLN A 36 9.39 -16.01 5.16
C GLN A 36 9.18 -14.53 4.86
N THR A 37 10.17 -13.71 5.20
CA THR A 37 10.11 -12.27 5.01
C THR A 37 11.32 -11.81 4.22
N TRP A 38 11.09 -11.23 3.04
CA TRP A 38 12.13 -10.53 2.29
C TRP A 38 12.61 -9.29 3.07
N ARG A 39 13.91 -9.15 3.24
CA ARG A 39 14.54 -8.06 4.01
C ARG A 39 15.52 -7.23 3.18
N GLY A 40 15.45 -7.34 1.86
CA GLY A 40 16.24 -6.50 0.96
C GLY A 40 15.73 -5.07 0.88
N ASN A 41 16.47 -4.23 0.17
CA ASN A 41 16.19 -2.81 -0.04
C ASN A 41 15.22 -2.51 -1.20
N THR A 42 14.62 -3.54 -1.79
CA THR A 42 13.64 -3.43 -2.88
C THR A 42 12.32 -4.06 -2.50
N LEU A 43 11.22 -3.59 -3.09
CA LEU A 43 9.91 -4.23 -3.08
C LEU A 43 9.45 -4.53 -4.52
N SER A 44 8.18 -4.94 -4.68
CA SER A 44 7.67 -5.36 -5.97
C SER A 44 7.37 -4.18 -6.89
N HIS A 45 7.48 -4.42 -8.20
CA HIS A 45 6.97 -3.52 -9.22
C HIS A 45 6.41 -4.33 -10.40
N SER A 46 5.62 -3.71 -11.27
CA SER A 46 5.10 -4.38 -12.47
C SER A 46 6.23 -4.89 -13.36
N THR A 47 6.14 -6.16 -13.76
CA THR A 47 7.03 -6.76 -14.75
C THR A 47 6.46 -6.68 -16.16
N VAL A 48 5.13 -6.53 -16.27
CA VAL A 48 4.41 -6.41 -17.54
C VAL A 48 3.52 -5.16 -17.46
N VAL A 49 3.52 -4.37 -18.52
CA VAL A 49 2.61 -3.24 -18.75
C VAL A 49 1.84 -3.55 -20.04
N THR A 50 0.52 -3.63 -19.95
CA THR A 50 -0.34 -4.04 -21.06
C THR A 50 -1.69 -3.33 -21.01
N PRO A 51 -2.33 -3.02 -22.16
CA PRO A 51 -3.68 -2.49 -22.19
C PRO A 51 -4.76 -3.48 -21.71
N GLU A 52 -4.43 -4.76 -21.65
CA GLU A 52 -5.37 -5.84 -21.26
C GLU A 52 -5.44 -6.07 -19.74
N ALA A 53 -4.63 -5.34 -18.96
CA ALA A 53 -4.68 -5.44 -17.51
C ALA A 53 -5.94 -4.75 -16.91
N ALA A 54 -6.34 -5.14 -15.70
CA ALA A 54 -7.43 -4.48 -14.96
C ALA A 54 -7.19 -2.96 -14.78
N TRP A 55 -5.94 -2.55 -14.67
CA TRP A 55 -5.50 -1.16 -14.76
C TRP A 55 -4.56 -1.03 -15.96
N PRO A 56 -5.11 -0.71 -17.15
CA PRO A 56 -4.36 -0.76 -18.40
C PRO A 56 -3.24 0.27 -18.45
N ASP A 57 -2.12 -0.14 -19.04
CA ASP A 57 -0.96 0.71 -19.34
C ASP A 57 -0.38 1.45 -18.13
N ILE A 58 -0.49 0.90 -16.94
CA ILE A 58 0.07 1.47 -15.72
C ILE A 58 1.23 0.63 -15.21
N HIS A 59 2.35 1.28 -14.92
CA HIS A 59 3.44 0.67 -14.16
C HIS A 59 3.25 0.93 -12.68
N MET A 60 3.12 -0.14 -11.91
CA MET A 60 2.92 -0.07 -10.47
C MET A 60 4.22 -0.32 -9.73
N VAL A 61 4.49 0.49 -8.71
CA VAL A 61 5.65 0.36 -7.82
C VAL A 61 5.16 0.27 -6.39
N GLU A 62 5.56 -0.75 -5.67
CA GLU A 62 5.26 -0.92 -4.26
C GLU A 62 6.21 -0.05 -3.43
N VAL A 63 5.67 1.01 -2.84
CA VAL A 63 6.40 2.00 -2.04
C VAL A 63 6.59 1.53 -0.61
N VAL A 64 5.61 0.84 -0.05
CA VAL A 64 5.67 0.27 1.30
C VAL A 64 4.95 -1.07 1.32
N ARG A 65 5.43 -2.00 2.15
CA ARG A 65 4.74 -3.24 2.47
C ARG A 65 4.36 -3.30 3.93
N SER A 66 3.13 -3.73 4.22
CA SER A 66 2.48 -3.62 5.52
C SER A 66 2.08 -2.18 5.87
N CYS A 67 1.58 -2.01 7.10
CA CYS A 67 1.21 -0.72 7.67
C CYS A 67 1.51 -0.76 9.18
N PRO A 68 2.14 0.27 9.75
CA PRO A 68 2.49 0.29 11.16
C PRO A 68 1.31 0.62 12.08
N GLU A 69 0.14 0.94 11.53
CA GLU A 69 -0.99 1.47 12.30
C GLU A 69 -1.79 0.42 13.06
N LEU A 70 -1.79 -0.82 12.60
CA LEU A 70 -2.42 -1.95 13.26
C LEU A 70 -3.90 -1.70 13.60
N CYS A 71 -4.67 -1.15 12.64
CA CYS A 71 -6.12 -1.02 12.77
C CYS A 71 -6.73 -2.40 13.00
N ARG A 72 -7.65 -2.53 13.96
CA ARG A 72 -8.17 -3.83 14.43
C ARG A 72 -8.90 -4.66 13.37
N PHE A 73 -9.42 -4.01 12.34
CA PHE A 73 -10.10 -4.68 11.22
C PHE A 73 -9.19 -5.02 10.04
N CYS A 74 -7.93 -4.52 10.04
CA CYS A 74 -7.07 -4.56 8.86
C CYS A 74 -6.19 -5.82 8.83
N LEU A 75 -6.67 -6.85 8.14
CA LEU A 75 -5.92 -8.08 7.96
C LEU A 75 -4.54 -7.86 7.29
N ALA A 76 -4.46 -6.93 6.32
CA ALA A 76 -3.23 -6.66 5.59
C ALA A 76 -2.07 -6.20 6.50
N SER A 77 -2.36 -5.37 7.52
CA SER A 77 -1.33 -4.94 8.47
C SER A 77 -0.69 -6.13 9.20
N TYR A 78 -1.51 -7.07 9.67
CA TYR A 78 -1.04 -8.20 10.47
C TYR A 78 -0.36 -9.28 9.61
N LEU A 79 -0.91 -9.60 8.44
CA LEU A 79 -0.36 -10.65 7.58
C LEU A 79 1.00 -10.29 6.98
N THR A 80 1.24 -8.99 6.72
CA THR A 80 2.42 -8.56 5.98
C THR A 80 3.51 -7.91 6.84
N LEU A 81 3.36 -7.92 8.18
CA LEU A 81 4.42 -7.46 9.09
C LEU A 81 5.76 -8.20 8.85
N PRO A 82 6.87 -7.54 9.13
CA PRO A 82 7.04 -6.17 9.60
C PRO A 82 6.77 -5.13 8.52
N PHE A 83 6.50 -3.88 8.93
CA PHE A 83 6.44 -2.74 8.01
C PHE A 83 7.81 -2.56 7.34
N ARG A 84 7.82 -2.46 6.02
CA ARG A 84 9.04 -2.39 5.21
C ARG A 84 8.92 -1.35 4.13
N THR A 85 10.02 -0.64 3.92
CA THR A 85 10.18 0.38 2.89
C THR A 85 11.41 0.04 2.06
N PRO A 86 11.35 0.14 0.72
CA PRO A 86 12.54 0.05 -0.11
C PRO A 86 13.39 1.31 0.07
N SER A 87 14.68 1.22 -0.25
CA SER A 87 15.53 2.41 -0.40
C SER A 87 14.99 3.31 -1.51
N LEU A 88 15.05 4.62 -1.32
CA LEU A 88 14.67 5.56 -2.37
C LEU A 88 15.58 5.39 -3.59
N ASP A 89 16.91 5.47 -3.39
CA ASP A 89 17.90 5.53 -4.47
C ASP A 89 18.12 4.16 -5.13
N ASP A 90 18.22 3.08 -4.33
CA ASP A 90 18.52 1.73 -4.85
C ASP A 90 17.26 0.91 -5.20
N GLY A 91 16.10 1.32 -4.72
CA GLY A 91 14.85 0.57 -4.85
C GLY A 91 13.77 1.31 -5.64
N LEU A 92 13.28 2.45 -5.13
CA LEU A 92 12.14 3.15 -5.72
C LEU A 92 12.48 3.84 -7.04
N ILE A 93 13.53 4.65 -7.06
CA ILE A 93 13.92 5.41 -8.26
C ILE A 93 14.19 4.46 -9.44
N PRO A 94 15.03 3.43 -9.32
CA PRO A 94 15.27 2.49 -10.41
C PRO A 94 14.00 1.77 -10.87
N ALA A 95 13.09 1.39 -9.94
CA ALA A 95 11.83 0.74 -10.29
C ALA A 95 10.90 1.68 -11.09
N VAL A 96 10.81 2.95 -10.69
CA VAL A 96 10.03 3.97 -11.42
C VAL A 96 10.63 4.24 -12.79
N GLU A 97 11.93 4.49 -12.88
CA GLU A 97 12.61 4.79 -14.15
C GLU A 97 12.46 3.66 -15.17
N LYS A 98 12.60 2.41 -14.72
CA LYS A 98 12.36 1.23 -15.55
C LYS A 98 10.95 1.22 -16.12
N GLY A 99 9.93 1.51 -15.31
CA GLY A 99 8.55 1.53 -15.75
C GLY A 99 8.23 2.66 -16.72
N LEU A 100 8.82 3.82 -16.51
CA LEU A 100 8.59 5.00 -17.37
C LEU A 100 9.21 4.87 -18.77
N GLN A 101 10.04 3.86 -19.01
CA GLN A 101 10.47 3.48 -20.34
C GLN A 101 9.34 2.85 -21.17
N ALA A 102 8.39 2.19 -20.50
CA ALA A 102 7.28 1.49 -21.15
C ALA A 102 5.97 2.30 -21.15
N THR A 103 5.75 3.17 -20.18
CA THR A 103 4.49 3.91 -20.03
C THR A 103 4.68 5.28 -19.38
N LYS A 104 3.73 6.19 -19.62
CA LYS A 104 3.63 7.49 -18.90
C LYS A 104 2.64 7.45 -17.72
N ARG A 105 2.26 6.24 -17.28
CA ARG A 105 1.31 6.07 -16.17
C ARG A 105 1.96 5.31 -15.04
N LEU A 106 2.16 5.97 -13.91
CA LEU A 106 2.77 5.43 -12.71
C LEU A 106 1.72 5.28 -11.61
N GLY A 107 1.71 4.11 -10.97
CA GLY A 107 0.93 3.83 -9.76
C GLY A 107 1.84 3.56 -8.58
N LEU A 108 1.73 4.37 -7.54
CA LEU A 108 2.43 4.15 -6.27
C LEU A 108 1.52 3.35 -5.33
N LEU A 109 1.93 2.13 -5.00
CA LEU A 109 1.15 1.17 -4.23
C LEU A 109 1.70 0.97 -2.82
N GLY A 110 0.80 0.61 -1.93
CA GLY A 110 1.11 0.21 -0.56
C GLY A 110 -0.06 0.45 0.39
N ALA A 111 -0.06 -0.22 1.52
CA ALA A 111 -1.10 -0.04 2.54
C ALA A 111 -1.03 1.33 3.23
N SER A 112 0.11 2.02 3.15
CA SER A 112 0.31 3.34 3.74
C SER A 112 1.48 4.07 3.06
N VAL A 113 1.32 4.37 1.76
CA VAL A 113 2.37 4.89 0.87
C VAL A 113 3.04 6.14 1.45
N THR A 114 2.25 7.06 1.99
CA THR A 114 2.71 8.34 2.55
C THR A 114 3.49 8.20 3.86
N GLN A 115 3.57 7.00 4.44
CA GLN A 115 4.40 6.72 5.63
C GLN A 115 5.80 6.20 5.28
N HIS A 116 6.16 6.14 4.00
CA HIS A 116 7.55 5.89 3.63
C HIS A 116 8.43 7.04 4.17
N PRO A 117 9.55 6.75 4.87
CA PRO A 117 10.38 7.80 5.49
C PRO A 117 10.85 8.87 4.51
N GLN A 118 11.15 8.49 3.29
CA GLN A 118 11.61 9.38 2.22
C GLN A 118 10.50 9.70 1.20
N PHE A 119 9.23 9.70 1.62
CA PHE A 119 8.12 9.95 0.68
C PHE A 119 8.13 11.38 0.13
N ALA A 120 8.52 12.35 0.94
CA ALA A 120 8.68 13.74 0.50
C ALA A 120 9.76 13.86 -0.58
N ASP A 121 10.90 13.19 -0.40
CA ASP A 121 11.99 13.18 -1.38
C ASP A 121 11.55 12.55 -2.70
N LEU A 122 10.78 11.44 -2.64
CA LEU A 122 10.17 10.82 -3.82
C LEU A 122 9.22 11.78 -4.55
N LEU A 123 8.41 12.54 -3.81
CA LEU A 123 7.52 13.54 -4.40
C LEU A 123 8.30 14.66 -5.07
N HIS A 124 9.32 15.22 -4.42
CA HIS A 124 10.18 16.26 -4.99
C HIS A 124 10.90 15.76 -6.25
N TRP A 125 11.38 14.52 -6.21
CA TRP A 125 11.99 13.90 -7.38
C TRP A 125 10.99 13.76 -8.54
N LEU A 126 9.75 13.34 -8.27
CA LEU A 126 8.67 13.26 -9.26
C LEU A 126 8.15 14.62 -9.72
N ASP A 127 8.43 15.73 -9.01
CA ASP A 127 8.02 17.09 -9.40
C ASP A 127 8.89 17.71 -10.49
N GLN A 128 10.06 17.11 -10.79
CA GLN A 128 10.99 17.60 -11.81
C GLN A 128 10.34 17.61 -13.22
N ASP A 129 10.68 18.61 -14.02
CA ASP A 129 10.08 18.82 -15.35
C ASP A 129 10.32 17.64 -16.32
N ARG A 130 11.37 16.86 -16.11
CA ARG A 130 11.63 15.63 -16.88
C ARG A 130 10.50 14.60 -16.84
N PHE A 131 9.61 14.71 -15.86
CA PHE A 131 8.42 13.87 -15.72
C PHE A 131 7.13 14.52 -16.27
N ASP A 132 7.26 15.62 -17.02
CA ASP A 132 6.10 16.24 -17.63
C ASP A 132 5.41 15.28 -18.61
N GLY A 133 4.08 15.26 -18.56
CA GLY A 133 3.27 14.28 -19.26
C GLY A 133 3.15 12.91 -18.54
N THR A 134 3.90 12.67 -17.46
CA THR A 134 3.73 11.48 -16.65
C THR A 134 2.57 11.66 -15.68
N ARG A 135 1.62 10.74 -15.72
CA ARG A 135 0.51 10.68 -14.77
C ARG A 135 0.89 9.81 -13.58
N VAL A 136 0.82 10.38 -12.37
CA VAL A 136 1.07 9.67 -11.12
C VAL A 136 -0.24 9.46 -10.37
N SER A 137 -0.51 8.25 -9.94
CA SER A 137 -1.59 7.88 -9.04
C SER A 137 -1.04 7.24 -7.77
N VAL A 138 -1.72 7.46 -6.67
CA VAL A 138 -1.34 6.92 -5.35
C VAL A 138 -2.51 6.11 -4.82
N SER A 139 -2.22 4.97 -4.18
CA SER A 139 -3.23 4.22 -3.42
C SER A 139 -3.78 5.08 -2.27
N SER A 140 -4.77 4.57 -1.54
CA SER A 140 -5.36 5.29 -0.39
C SER A 140 -4.28 5.76 0.58
N VAL A 141 -4.38 7.01 1.01
CA VAL A 141 -3.46 7.62 1.96
C VAL A 141 -4.14 7.87 3.32
N ARG A 142 -3.36 8.03 4.36
CA ARG A 142 -3.88 8.45 5.66
C ARG A 142 -4.19 9.95 5.61
N ALA A 143 -5.35 10.35 6.14
CA ALA A 143 -5.72 11.76 6.18
C ALA A 143 -4.65 12.63 6.85
N ALA A 144 -4.11 12.20 7.99
CA ALA A 144 -3.07 12.95 8.71
C ALA A 144 -1.74 13.15 7.94
N THR A 145 -1.57 12.49 6.78
CA THR A 145 -0.36 12.65 5.95
C THR A 145 -0.61 13.45 4.68
N VAL A 146 -1.82 13.97 4.50
CA VAL A 146 -2.16 14.83 3.35
C VAL A 146 -1.62 16.23 3.57
N THR A 147 -0.76 16.68 2.67
CA THR A 147 -0.20 18.04 2.67
C THR A 147 -0.63 18.79 1.41
N PRO A 148 -0.63 20.14 1.42
CA PRO A 148 -0.86 20.93 0.19
C PRO A 148 0.13 20.58 -0.92
N GLU A 149 1.37 20.28 -0.57
CA GLU A 149 2.41 19.90 -1.51
C GLU A 149 2.12 18.55 -2.19
N LEU A 150 1.70 17.52 -1.43
CA LEU A 150 1.23 16.26 -1.99
C LEU A 150 0.11 16.49 -3.00
N GLY A 151 -0.88 17.31 -2.63
CA GLY A 151 -1.98 17.69 -3.52
C GLY A 151 -1.49 18.37 -4.81
N ARG A 152 -0.58 19.33 -4.68
CA ARG A 152 -0.01 20.10 -5.79
C ARG A 152 0.74 19.20 -6.78
N ILE A 153 1.64 18.34 -6.26
CA ILE A 153 2.43 17.46 -7.12
C ILE A 153 1.53 16.44 -7.81
N LEU A 154 0.60 15.84 -7.10
CA LEU A 154 -0.35 14.90 -7.70
C LEU A 154 -1.24 15.58 -8.75
N ALA A 155 -1.70 16.80 -8.52
CA ALA A 155 -2.48 17.58 -9.50
C ALA A 155 -1.63 17.91 -10.74
N LYS A 156 -0.38 18.38 -10.57
CA LYS A 156 0.60 18.60 -11.66
C LYS A 156 0.81 17.31 -12.45
N ARG A 157 0.85 16.16 -11.79
CA ARG A 157 1.00 14.82 -12.40
C ARG A 157 -0.32 14.18 -12.82
N GLY A 158 -1.36 14.97 -13.07
CA GLY A 158 -2.60 14.54 -13.69
C GLY A 158 -3.60 13.80 -12.80
N SER A 159 -3.37 13.70 -11.50
CA SER A 159 -4.36 13.19 -10.56
C SER A 159 -5.44 14.24 -10.31
N ARG A 160 -6.73 13.81 -10.30
CA ARG A 160 -7.87 14.69 -10.03
C ARG A 160 -8.41 14.56 -8.62
N SER A 161 -8.17 13.43 -7.99
CA SER A 161 -8.70 13.11 -6.67
C SER A 161 -7.71 12.27 -5.87
N LEU A 162 -7.87 12.30 -4.56
CA LEU A 162 -7.13 11.48 -3.60
C LEU A 162 -8.12 10.64 -2.81
N THR A 163 -7.77 9.41 -2.52
CA THR A 163 -8.58 8.52 -1.67
C THR A 163 -8.01 8.53 -0.26
N ILE A 164 -8.87 8.85 0.73
CA ILE A 164 -8.55 8.76 2.14
C ILE A 164 -9.50 7.78 2.82
N ALA A 165 -8.98 6.93 3.68
CA ALA A 165 -9.76 5.94 4.41
C ALA A 165 -10.13 6.48 5.79
N ILE A 166 -11.36 6.97 5.96
CA ILE A 166 -11.88 7.51 7.22
C ILE A 166 -12.43 6.40 8.11
N GLU A 167 -13.03 5.38 7.52
CA GLU A 167 -13.67 4.19 8.09
C GLU A 167 -15.00 4.48 8.84
N SER A 168 -15.08 5.56 9.60
CA SER A 168 -16.30 5.96 10.32
C SER A 168 -16.39 7.48 10.50
N GLY A 169 -17.59 8.02 10.41
CA GLY A 169 -17.88 9.42 10.79
C GLY A 169 -17.76 9.66 12.31
N SER A 170 -17.91 8.62 13.12
CA SER A 170 -17.80 8.70 14.58
C SER A 170 -16.33 8.60 15.02
N GLU A 171 -15.84 9.60 15.73
CA GLU A 171 -14.49 9.61 16.31
C GLU A 171 -14.30 8.45 17.29
N ARG A 172 -15.27 8.23 18.18
CA ARG A 172 -15.27 7.09 19.09
C ARG A 172 -15.12 5.75 18.35
N MET A 173 -15.80 5.57 17.22
CA MET A 173 -15.66 4.34 16.45
C MET A 173 -14.28 4.23 15.81
N ARG A 174 -13.71 5.33 15.36
CA ARG A 174 -12.32 5.33 14.85
C ARG A 174 -11.31 4.94 15.94
N GLU A 175 -11.52 5.39 17.18
CA GLU A 175 -10.72 4.94 18.33
C GLU A 175 -10.93 3.45 18.62
N VAL A 176 -12.18 2.98 18.66
CA VAL A 176 -12.51 1.58 18.90
C VAL A 176 -11.82 0.66 17.91
N VAL A 177 -11.76 1.03 16.62
CA VAL A 177 -11.07 0.24 15.59
C VAL A 177 -9.57 0.55 15.47
N ASN A 178 -9.01 1.34 16.39
CA ASN A 178 -7.61 1.77 16.39
C ASN A 178 -7.18 2.49 15.10
N LYS A 179 -8.07 3.32 14.53
CA LYS A 179 -7.76 4.08 13.31
C LYS A 179 -6.83 5.26 13.57
N LYS A 180 -6.77 5.77 14.81
CA LYS A 180 -5.92 6.90 15.22
C LYS A 180 -6.10 8.13 14.30
N LEU A 181 -7.35 8.52 14.08
CA LEU A 181 -7.71 9.61 13.17
C LEU A 181 -8.78 10.50 13.81
N THR A 182 -8.44 11.75 14.06
CA THR A 182 -9.36 12.76 14.60
C THR A 182 -10.24 13.37 13.51
N THR A 183 -11.31 14.03 13.89
CA THR A 183 -12.19 14.73 12.96
C THR A 183 -11.48 15.96 12.37
N GLU A 184 -10.66 16.64 13.14
CA GLU A 184 -9.84 17.78 12.71
C GLU A 184 -8.88 17.36 11.60
N ALA A 185 -8.15 16.26 11.78
CA ALA A 185 -7.21 15.74 10.77
C ALA A 185 -7.91 15.39 9.45
N ILE A 186 -9.18 14.95 9.48
CA ILE A 186 -9.98 14.72 8.27
C ILE A 186 -10.28 16.05 7.56
N HIS A 187 -10.69 17.07 8.31
CA HIS A 187 -10.97 18.40 7.74
C HIS A 187 -9.70 19.05 7.17
N GLU A 188 -8.59 18.97 7.90
CA GLU A 188 -7.30 19.47 7.43
C GLU A 188 -6.87 18.78 6.13
N ALA A 189 -7.01 17.45 6.05
CA ALA A 189 -6.72 16.71 4.83
C ALA A 189 -7.55 17.21 3.63
N ALA A 190 -8.83 17.51 3.85
CA ALA A 190 -9.71 18.05 2.81
C ALA A 190 -9.26 19.46 2.36
N CYS A 191 -8.91 20.32 3.31
CA CYS A 191 -8.38 21.66 3.03
C CYS A 191 -7.06 21.58 2.27
N HIS A 192 -6.12 20.75 2.72
CA HIS A 192 -4.82 20.57 2.08
C HIS A 192 -4.93 20.01 0.67
N ALA A 193 -5.79 19.00 0.45
CA ALA A 193 -6.04 18.46 -0.89
C ALA A 193 -6.58 19.53 -1.84
N LYS A 194 -7.53 20.36 -1.37
CA LYS A 194 -8.10 21.48 -2.15
C LYS A 194 -7.05 22.57 -2.44
N GLN A 195 -6.27 22.98 -1.43
CA GLN A 195 -5.17 23.93 -1.60
C GLN A 195 -4.14 23.44 -2.62
N GLY A 196 -3.84 22.15 -2.64
CA GLY A 196 -2.99 21.52 -3.63
C GLY A 196 -3.59 21.41 -5.03
N GLY A 197 -4.86 21.81 -5.25
CA GLY A 197 -5.50 21.82 -6.55
C GLY A 197 -6.20 20.51 -6.93
N LEU A 198 -6.34 19.56 -6.01
CA LEU A 198 -7.16 18.37 -6.23
C LEU A 198 -8.65 18.75 -6.28
N LYS A 199 -9.41 18.10 -7.17
CA LYS A 199 -10.83 18.40 -7.41
C LYS A 199 -11.78 17.59 -6.52
N GLY A 200 -11.31 16.57 -5.85
CA GLY A 200 -12.13 15.72 -4.99
C GLY A 200 -11.35 14.83 -4.06
N LEU A 201 -12.00 14.46 -2.98
CA LEU A 201 -11.63 13.36 -2.09
C LEU A 201 -12.62 12.21 -2.27
N LYS A 202 -12.12 10.99 -2.13
CA LYS A 202 -12.90 9.74 -2.14
C LYS A 202 -12.68 9.00 -0.83
#